data_128e13f5fd2467b6c6841f76d802882d
#
_entry.id   128e13f5fd2467b6c6841f76d802882d
#
_cell.length_a   1.000
_cell.length_b   1.000
_cell.length_c   1.000
_cell.angle_alpha   90.00
_cell.angle_beta   90.00
_cell.angle_gamma   90.00
#
_symmetry.space_group_name_H-M   'P 1'
#
loop_
_entity.id
_entity.type
_entity.pdbx_description
1 polymer ?
#
loop_
_entity_poly.entity_id
_entity_poly.type
_entity_poly.pdbx_seq_one_letter_code
_entity_poly.pdbx_strand_id
1 'polypeptide(L)'
;MLTPFSSQFITDTGISTGDEGKGRVILEIINELRDQHKDPKIVASVMKVNGGSNSGHTVAGLKLNLLPGGVADPIVPHLIIGSGVVADPRKFLWESIYAESHGHAVLSRLVIDHRCLVSDLNHRLLDLAWEDFRVEQMQQTPRGSTGRGITPAYLDEVGQFQIYYADFLGPKDEFFEKIAWRTERTMRTIQHVCRVNESTWFEFFKHLSDAETKAHKTLIESGKLSKSDFDFAQFIPKDKIPFTLDTNKLATVYWEAGQQLRETISDVRELILKAKDEGKFVIGEFGQAYWLDKRHGFAPNVTASHTFTPEFFQSAGIPAQPIHNIGCCKAYDTKVGTHVFITEIEDGHPLGNKLKQLEFGATTGRQRMVGWYDAVEKGDALRYGGYQDLALNKLDALSYSEGWNGDLQICIAYQDAQGQLYHHVPRNDSVRKTLTPVYKTLPGWSEDISNVRQFADLPKNAKIYLAWMLKSLTDVANYGDNNKTLYPNLRYIGVGPEPNQIIKDAPDVEELINLVS
;
A
#
# COMPACT_ATOMS: atom_id res chain seq x y z
N MET A 1 21.21 -16.42 13.41
CA MET A 1 21.53 -15.14 12.75
C MET A 1 20.68 -15.07 11.49
N LEU A 2 20.05 -13.92 11.20
CA LEU A 2 19.31 -13.74 9.96
C LEU A 2 20.22 -13.99 8.74
N THR A 3 19.68 -14.65 7.72
CA THR A 3 20.41 -14.86 6.45
C THR A 3 20.63 -13.52 5.77
N PRO A 4 21.81 -13.27 5.16
CA PRO A 4 22.05 -12.05 4.40
C PRO A 4 21.02 -11.88 3.27
N PHE A 5 20.71 -10.65 2.93
CA PHE A 5 19.88 -10.36 1.76
C PHE A 5 20.58 -10.82 0.48
N SER A 6 19.85 -11.50 -0.40
CA SER A 6 20.40 -12.12 -1.61
C SER A 6 20.68 -11.13 -2.74
N SER A 7 20.30 -9.87 -2.58
CA SER A 7 20.48 -8.80 -3.58
C SER A 7 20.61 -7.43 -2.93
N GLN A 8 21.22 -6.49 -3.65
CA GLN A 8 21.26 -5.06 -3.29
C GLN A 8 19.92 -4.35 -3.54
N PHE A 9 19.04 -4.93 -4.34
CA PHE A 9 17.66 -4.49 -4.46
C PHE A 9 16.79 -5.31 -3.53
N ILE A 10 16.10 -4.63 -2.63
CA ILE A 10 15.22 -5.26 -1.63
C ILE A 10 13.85 -4.63 -1.76
N THR A 11 12.79 -5.43 -1.72
CA THR A 11 11.42 -4.88 -1.71
C THR A 11 10.60 -5.45 -0.58
N ASP A 12 9.64 -4.67 -0.12
CA ASP A 12 8.56 -5.12 0.73
C ASP A 12 7.23 -5.05 -0.04
N THR A 13 6.47 -6.11 -0.02
CA THR A 13 5.16 -6.20 -0.68
C THR A 13 4.16 -6.89 0.23
N GLY A 14 2.95 -6.33 0.36
CA GLY A 14 1.86 -7.05 1.01
C GLY A 14 1.45 -8.29 0.22
N ILE A 15 1.29 -9.43 0.88
CA ILE A 15 0.85 -10.68 0.24
C ILE A 15 -0.63 -11.02 0.53
N SER A 16 -1.36 -10.05 1.08
CA SER A 16 -2.82 -10.10 1.32
C SER A 16 -3.52 -9.02 0.48
N THR A 17 -4.38 -8.21 1.09
CA THR A 17 -5.19 -7.17 0.42
C THR A 17 -5.00 -5.78 1.00
N GLY A 18 -3.82 -5.49 1.56
CA GLY A 18 -3.44 -4.20 2.13
C GLY A 18 -3.41 -4.18 3.65
N ASP A 19 -2.82 -3.11 4.20
CA ASP A 19 -2.66 -2.86 5.64
C ASP A 19 -1.81 -3.90 6.40
N GLU A 20 -0.85 -4.54 5.72
CA GLU A 20 0.02 -5.57 6.30
C GLU A 20 1.13 -5.02 7.21
N GLY A 21 1.21 -3.69 7.39
CA GLY A 21 2.22 -3.06 8.25
C GLY A 21 3.59 -2.89 7.58
N LYS A 22 3.64 -2.76 6.27
CA LYS A 22 4.87 -2.59 5.46
C LYS A 22 5.76 -1.45 5.92
N GLY A 23 5.19 -0.28 6.23
CA GLY A 23 5.99 0.89 6.63
C GLY A 23 6.95 0.65 7.81
N ARG A 24 6.62 -0.28 8.71
CA ARG A 24 7.51 -0.70 9.79
C ARG A 24 8.70 -1.49 9.25
N VAL A 25 8.46 -2.37 8.29
CA VAL A 25 9.48 -3.29 7.75
C VAL A 25 10.63 -2.53 7.09
N ILE A 26 10.37 -1.38 6.48
CA ILE A 26 11.41 -0.53 5.88
C ILE A 26 12.51 -0.16 6.88
N LEU A 27 12.14 0.28 8.08
CA LEU A 27 13.14 0.65 9.09
C LEU A 27 13.91 -0.58 9.62
N GLU A 28 13.25 -1.73 9.70
CA GLU A 28 13.90 -2.98 10.10
C GLU A 28 14.94 -3.43 9.06
N ILE A 29 14.63 -3.32 7.77
CA ILE A 29 15.58 -3.60 6.68
C ILE A 29 16.78 -2.65 6.77
N ILE A 30 16.55 -1.34 6.95
CA ILE A 30 17.64 -0.35 7.06
C ILE A 30 18.55 -0.67 8.23
N ASN A 31 17.99 -0.95 9.41
CA ASN A 31 18.76 -1.26 10.61
C ASN A 31 19.55 -2.56 10.45
N GLU A 32 18.93 -3.59 9.90
CA GLU A 32 19.58 -4.87 9.67
C GLU A 32 20.75 -4.76 8.70
N LEU A 33 20.59 -4.05 7.59
CA LEU A 33 21.68 -3.81 6.62
C LEU A 33 22.87 -3.09 7.27
N ARG A 34 22.59 -2.07 8.08
CA ARG A 34 23.65 -1.36 8.83
C ARG A 34 24.39 -2.27 9.80
N ASP A 35 23.64 -3.11 10.50
CA ASP A 35 24.24 -4.05 11.45
C ASP A 35 25.08 -5.11 10.75
N GLN A 36 24.62 -5.62 9.60
CA GLN A 36 25.36 -6.62 8.82
C GLN A 36 26.62 -6.07 8.20
N HIS A 37 26.57 -4.87 7.60
CA HIS A 37 27.68 -4.27 6.86
C HIS A 37 28.56 -3.35 7.70
N LYS A 38 28.15 -3.01 8.94
CA LYS A 38 28.85 -2.05 9.81
C LYS A 38 29.07 -0.68 9.13
N ASP A 39 28.18 -0.32 8.21
CA ASP A 39 28.20 0.96 7.48
C ASP A 39 26.85 1.67 7.65
N PRO A 40 26.80 2.84 8.33
CA PRO A 40 25.56 3.60 8.49
C PRO A 40 24.99 4.14 7.18
N LYS A 41 25.79 4.22 6.11
CA LYS A 41 25.44 4.75 4.78
C LYS A 41 25.25 3.67 3.73
N ILE A 42 25.12 2.40 4.14
CA ILE A 42 24.97 1.26 3.23
C ILE A 42 23.68 1.32 2.40
N VAL A 43 22.62 1.96 2.92
CA VAL A 43 21.37 2.18 2.19
C VAL A 43 21.46 3.51 1.45
N ALA A 44 21.46 3.46 0.12
CA ALA A 44 21.52 4.63 -0.74
C ALA A 44 20.17 5.32 -0.89
N SER A 45 19.08 4.55 -0.92
CA SER A 45 17.76 5.13 -1.12
C SER A 45 16.63 4.20 -0.66
N VAL A 46 15.49 4.82 -0.35
CA VAL A 46 14.19 4.15 -0.26
C VAL A 46 13.30 4.75 -1.35
N MET A 47 12.76 3.89 -2.21
CA MET A 47 11.99 4.28 -3.39
C MET A 47 10.52 3.87 -3.24
N LYS A 48 9.63 4.83 -3.36
CA LYS A 48 8.20 4.56 -3.60
C LYS A 48 8.04 4.04 -5.02
N VAL A 49 7.49 2.82 -5.17
CA VAL A 49 7.47 2.11 -6.44
C VAL A 49 6.22 2.42 -7.26
N ASN A 50 5.04 2.41 -6.62
CA ASN A 50 3.75 2.49 -7.30
C ASN A 50 2.69 3.21 -6.48
N GLY A 51 1.50 3.34 -7.03
CA GLY A 51 0.36 3.94 -6.35
C GLY A 51 0.47 5.46 -6.31
N GLY A 52 0.01 6.05 -5.23
CA GLY A 52 0.02 7.50 -5.03
C GLY A 52 -0.49 7.85 -3.64
N SER A 53 -1.21 8.96 -3.51
CA SER A 53 -1.77 9.39 -2.22
C SER A 53 -2.84 8.46 -1.63
N ASN A 54 -3.19 7.37 -2.31
CA ASN A 54 -4.01 6.26 -1.82
C ASN A 54 -3.21 5.19 -1.05
N SER A 55 -1.88 5.33 -0.94
CA SER A 55 -0.98 4.36 -0.28
C SER A 55 -0.63 4.78 1.14
N GLY A 56 -1.63 5.09 1.97
CA GLY A 56 -1.40 5.47 3.36
C GLY A 56 -0.66 4.40 4.16
N HIS A 57 0.38 4.81 4.89
CA HIS A 57 1.16 3.94 5.78
C HIS A 57 1.67 4.72 6.98
N THR A 58 2.08 3.99 8.02
CA THR A 58 2.67 4.58 9.22
C THR A 58 4.08 4.06 9.43
N VAL A 59 5.04 4.96 9.63
CA VAL A 59 6.43 4.64 9.92
C VAL A 59 6.93 5.53 11.06
N ALA A 60 7.45 4.94 12.14
CA ALA A 60 7.92 5.67 13.32
C ALA A 60 6.95 6.75 13.83
N GLY A 61 5.64 6.47 13.80
CA GLY A 61 4.58 7.41 14.19
C GLY A 61 4.16 8.42 13.12
N LEU A 62 4.92 8.58 12.03
CA LEU A 62 4.55 9.42 10.89
C LEU A 62 3.47 8.75 10.05
N LYS A 63 2.41 9.48 9.72
CA LYS A 63 1.36 9.04 8.79
C LYS A 63 1.62 9.62 7.41
N LEU A 64 2.09 8.79 6.50
CA LEU A 64 2.53 9.16 5.16
C LEU A 64 1.61 8.58 4.09
N ASN A 65 1.63 9.15 2.89
CA ASN A 65 0.92 8.66 1.72
C ASN A 65 1.83 8.59 0.48
N LEU A 66 2.51 9.68 0.13
CA LEU A 66 3.39 9.79 -1.04
C LEU A 66 4.86 9.57 -0.68
N LEU A 67 5.31 10.12 0.43
CA LEU A 67 6.70 9.99 0.84
C LEU A 67 7.01 8.53 1.23
N PRO A 68 8.18 7.99 0.85
CA PRO A 68 8.60 6.66 1.27
C PRO A 68 8.98 6.63 2.75
N GLY A 69 8.86 5.45 3.38
CA GLY A 69 9.15 5.25 4.81
C GLY A 69 10.59 5.61 5.23
N GLY A 70 11.51 5.62 4.27
CA GLY A 70 12.88 6.11 4.49
C GLY A 70 12.98 7.56 4.99
N VAL A 71 11.90 8.34 4.95
CA VAL A 71 11.86 9.69 5.51
C VAL A 71 12.12 9.69 7.01
N ALA A 72 11.70 8.64 7.72
CA ALA A 72 11.89 8.50 9.16
C ALA A 72 13.34 8.25 9.57
N ASP A 73 14.20 7.88 8.64
CA ASP A 73 15.63 7.68 8.86
C ASP A 73 16.45 8.87 8.30
N PRO A 74 17.15 9.65 9.14
CA PRO A 74 17.86 10.86 8.69
C PRO A 74 19.13 10.58 7.89
N ILE A 75 19.64 9.33 7.90
CA ILE A 75 20.91 8.97 7.25
C ILE A 75 20.69 8.52 5.81
N VAL A 76 19.50 7.98 5.47
CA VAL A 76 19.17 7.63 4.09
C VAL A 76 19.20 8.89 3.22
N PRO A 77 20.12 8.96 2.24
CA PRO A 77 20.35 10.21 1.51
C PRO A 77 19.26 10.52 0.47
N HIS A 78 18.62 9.52 -0.11
CA HIS A 78 17.65 9.74 -1.18
C HIS A 78 16.29 9.08 -0.89
N LEU A 79 15.25 9.90 -0.99
CA LEU A 79 13.84 9.52 -0.93
C LEU A 79 13.30 9.55 -2.37
N ILE A 80 13.29 8.40 -3.05
CA ILE A 80 12.97 8.34 -4.48
C ILE A 80 11.46 8.13 -4.67
N ILE A 81 10.90 8.87 -5.62
CA ILE A 81 9.57 8.64 -6.17
C ILE A 81 9.76 8.13 -7.60
N GLY A 82 9.46 6.85 -7.80
CA GLY A 82 9.66 6.21 -9.09
C GLY A 82 8.62 6.61 -10.14
N SER A 83 8.88 6.27 -11.42
CA SER A 83 8.00 6.60 -12.54
C SER A 83 6.63 5.94 -12.45
N GLY A 84 6.49 4.82 -11.73
CA GLY A 84 5.23 4.14 -11.50
C GLY A 84 4.28 4.82 -10.49
N VAL A 85 4.63 5.99 -9.98
CA VAL A 85 3.85 6.72 -8.97
C VAL A 85 3.00 7.81 -9.61
N VAL A 86 1.79 8.00 -9.07
CA VAL A 86 0.88 9.11 -9.39
C VAL A 86 0.85 10.08 -8.23
N ALA A 87 1.21 11.33 -8.44
CA ALA A 87 1.34 12.29 -7.36
C ALA A 87 0.78 13.68 -7.67
N ASP A 88 -0.02 14.22 -6.74
CA ASP A 88 -0.40 15.63 -6.71
C ASP A 88 0.79 16.43 -6.13
N PRO A 89 1.38 17.41 -6.85
CA PRO A 89 2.54 18.17 -6.39
C PRO A 89 2.29 18.94 -5.08
N ARG A 90 1.06 19.38 -4.85
CA ARG A 90 0.68 20.04 -3.59
C ARG A 90 0.73 19.07 -2.42
N LYS A 91 0.39 17.78 -2.67
CA LYS A 91 0.42 16.75 -1.63
C LYS A 91 1.84 16.47 -1.15
N PHE A 92 2.84 16.48 -2.02
CA PHE A 92 4.24 16.42 -1.60
C PHE A 92 4.63 17.56 -0.67
N LEU A 93 4.25 18.79 -1.02
CA LEU A 93 4.54 19.96 -0.20
C LEU A 93 3.88 19.87 1.17
N TRP A 94 2.60 19.48 1.23
CA TRP A 94 1.87 19.32 2.49
C TRP A 94 2.47 18.22 3.37
N GLU A 95 2.83 17.10 2.76
CA GLU A 95 3.41 15.95 3.46
C GLU A 95 4.85 16.22 3.90
N SER A 96 5.61 17.00 3.11
CA SER A 96 6.93 17.50 3.51
C SER A 96 6.84 18.40 4.73
N ILE A 97 5.94 19.38 4.74
CA ILE A 97 5.68 20.25 5.90
C ILE A 97 5.28 19.41 7.14
N TYR A 98 4.47 18.37 6.95
CA TYR A 98 4.09 17.46 8.03
C TYR A 98 5.33 16.72 8.59
N ALA A 99 6.13 16.09 7.74
CA ALA A 99 7.33 15.36 8.18
C ALA A 99 8.38 16.29 8.81
N GLU A 100 8.60 17.47 8.24
CA GLU A 100 9.51 18.48 8.77
C GLU A 100 9.05 19.03 10.14
N SER A 101 7.74 19.10 10.35
CA SER A 101 7.18 19.47 11.65
C SER A 101 7.45 18.45 12.76
N HIS A 102 7.84 17.24 12.37
CA HIS A 102 8.26 16.15 13.25
C HIS A 102 9.79 15.95 13.26
N GLY A 103 10.57 16.87 12.67
CA GLY A 103 12.02 16.85 12.69
C GLY A 103 12.68 16.07 11.55
N HIS A 104 11.95 15.71 10.51
CA HIS A 104 12.48 14.93 9.38
C HIS A 104 12.64 15.79 8.13
N ALA A 105 13.89 16.05 7.72
CA ALA A 105 14.18 16.76 6.47
C ALA A 105 13.68 15.96 5.26
N VAL A 106 12.99 16.62 4.32
CA VAL A 106 12.38 15.96 3.15
C VAL A 106 12.94 16.51 1.84
N LEU A 107 12.67 17.77 1.51
CA LEU A 107 12.94 18.32 0.17
C LEU A 107 14.41 18.22 -0.25
N SER A 108 15.36 18.32 0.69
CA SER A 108 16.78 18.17 0.42
C SER A 108 17.21 16.74 0.05
N ARG A 109 16.36 15.74 0.28
CA ARG A 109 16.59 14.31 -0.01
C ARG A 109 15.63 13.75 -1.05
N LEU A 110 14.56 14.48 -1.37
CA LEU A 110 13.52 14.03 -2.29
C LEU A 110 14.04 14.04 -3.72
N VAL A 111 13.83 12.93 -4.43
CA VAL A 111 14.14 12.80 -5.87
C VAL A 111 12.91 12.22 -6.56
N ILE A 112 12.27 13.00 -7.41
CA ILE A 112 11.08 12.61 -8.17
C ILE A 112 11.49 12.30 -9.60
N ASP A 113 11.16 11.10 -10.07
CA ASP A 113 11.46 10.73 -11.46
C ASP A 113 10.74 11.64 -12.46
N HIS A 114 11.44 12.00 -13.53
CA HIS A 114 10.92 12.80 -14.64
C HIS A 114 9.56 12.30 -15.14
N ARG A 115 9.33 11.00 -15.13
CA ARG A 115 8.12 10.32 -15.65
C ARG A 115 7.11 9.96 -14.57
N CYS A 116 7.31 10.40 -13.33
CA CYS A 116 6.26 10.35 -12.31
C CYS A 116 5.02 11.10 -12.83
N LEU A 117 3.83 10.52 -12.67
CA LEU A 117 2.58 11.07 -13.19
C LEU A 117 2.04 12.19 -12.31
N VAL A 118 1.68 13.32 -12.93
CA VAL A 118 1.01 14.41 -12.23
C VAL A 118 -0.49 14.12 -12.14
N SER A 119 -1.00 13.96 -10.92
CA SER A 119 -2.44 14.02 -10.65
C SER A 119 -2.87 15.42 -10.23
N ASP A 120 -4.10 15.80 -10.59
CA ASP A 120 -4.68 17.08 -10.24
C ASP A 120 -6.16 16.95 -9.86
N LEU A 121 -6.84 18.09 -9.66
CA LEU A 121 -8.24 18.12 -9.29
C LEU A 121 -9.15 17.42 -10.33
N ASN A 122 -8.82 17.48 -11.62
CA ASN A 122 -9.61 16.81 -12.66
C ASN A 122 -9.72 15.31 -12.40
N HIS A 123 -8.61 14.66 -12.04
CA HIS A 123 -8.58 13.23 -11.71
C HIS A 123 -9.42 12.93 -10.48
N ARG A 124 -9.37 13.79 -9.46
CA ARG A 124 -10.15 13.59 -8.24
C ARG A 124 -11.63 13.70 -8.48
N LEU A 125 -12.07 14.69 -9.27
CA LEU A 125 -13.48 14.87 -9.66
C LEU A 125 -13.98 13.70 -10.51
N LEU A 126 -13.15 13.22 -11.45
CA LEU A 126 -13.49 12.07 -12.28
C LEU A 126 -13.60 10.77 -11.46
N ASP A 127 -12.76 10.59 -10.47
CA ASP A 127 -12.80 9.43 -9.55
C ASP A 127 -14.11 9.40 -8.76
N LEU A 128 -14.58 10.56 -8.26
CA LEU A 128 -15.88 10.68 -7.60
C LEU A 128 -17.04 10.48 -8.58
N ALA A 129 -16.95 11.04 -9.77
CA ALA A 129 -17.99 10.89 -10.80
C ALA A 129 -18.17 9.43 -11.25
N TRP A 130 -17.11 8.62 -11.25
CA TRP A 130 -17.24 7.19 -11.53
C TRP A 130 -17.90 6.41 -10.41
N GLU A 131 -17.71 6.82 -9.15
CA GLU A 131 -18.46 6.22 -8.04
C GLU A 131 -19.95 6.56 -8.12
N ASP A 132 -20.27 7.84 -8.40
CA ASP A 132 -21.64 8.31 -8.64
C ASP A 132 -22.29 7.54 -9.81
N PHE A 133 -21.59 7.41 -10.94
CA PHE A 133 -22.08 6.66 -12.11
C PHE A 133 -22.41 5.20 -11.80
N ARG A 134 -21.59 4.53 -10.97
CA ARG A 134 -21.86 3.15 -10.56
C ARG A 134 -23.15 3.04 -9.76
N VAL A 135 -23.38 3.95 -8.84
CA VAL A 135 -24.56 3.97 -7.99
C VAL A 135 -25.79 4.38 -8.80
N GLU A 136 -25.76 5.54 -9.44
CA GLU A 136 -26.93 6.17 -10.03
C GLU A 136 -27.31 5.58 -11.40
N GLN A 137 -26.32 5.20 -12.22
CA GLN A 137 -26.60 4.73 -13.59
C GLN A 137 -26.53 3.21 -13.72
N MET A 138 -25.60 2.54 -12.99
CA MET A 138 -25.39 1.10 -13.08
C MET A 138 -26.12 0.33 -11.97
N GLN A 139 -26.67 1.02 -10.97
CA GLN A 139 -27.31 0.42 -9.78
C GLN A 139 -26.41 -0.60 -9.06
N GLN A 140 -25.11 -0.30 -9.02
CA GLN A 140 -24.10 -1.12 -8.37
C GLN A 140 -23.67 -0.48 -7.05
N THR A 141 -23.12 -1.29 -6.15
CA THR A 141 -22.47 -0.77 -4.95
C THR A 141 -21.21 0.02 -5.32
N PRO A 142 -20.91 1.15 -4.64
CA PRO A 142 -19.68 1.89 -4.86
C PRO A 142 -18.48 0.99 -4.53
N ARG A 143 -17.40 1.12 -5.29
CA ARG A 143 -16.14 0.40 -4.98
C ARG A 143 -15.42 0.96 -3.76
N GLY A 144 -15.79 2.15 -3.34
CA GLY A 144 -15.17 2.82 -2.22
C GLY A 144 -13.84 3.46 -2.61
N SER A 145 -13.81 4.15 -3.74
CA SER A 145 -12.66 4.93 -4.17
C SER A 145 -12.22 5.88 -3.06
N THR A 146 -10.91 6.13 -2.99
CA THR A 146 -10.33 7.08 -2.04
C THR A 146 -10.56 8.55 -2.45
N GLY A 147 -11.09 8.82 -3.65
CA GLY A 147 -11.23 10.17 -4.20
C GLY A 147 -9.90 10.88 -4.42
N ARG A 148 -8.82 10.12 -4.62
CA ARG A 148 -7.46 10.64 -4.81
C ARG A 148 -7.05 10.76 -6.28
N GLY A 149 -7.91 10.34 -7.21
CA GLY A 149 -7.69 10.47 -8.63
C GLY A 149 -6.64 9.53 -9.22
N ILE A 150 -6.32 8.43 -8.55
CA ILE A 150 -5.23 7.53 -8.94
C ILE A 150 -5.58 6.77 -10.23
N THR A 151 -6.75 6.13 -10.27
CA THR A 151 -7.18 5.38 -11.46
C THR A 151 -7.35 6.28 -12.69
N PRO A 152 -7.96 7.48 -12.62
CA PRO A 152 -8.02 8.39 -13.75
C PRO A 152 -6.65 8.84 -14.27
N ALA A 153 -5.66 9.03 -13.38
CA ALA A 153 -4.32 9.43 -13.80
C ALA A 153 -3.58 8.30 -14.55
N TYR A 154 -3.70 7.05 -14.11
CA TYR A 154 -3.17 5.91 -14.87
C TYR A 154 -3.94 5.68 -16.19
N LEU A 155 -5.24 6.01 -16.24
CA LEU A 155 -5.98 5.98 -17.50
C LEU A 155 -5.43 7.02 -18.50
N ASP A 156 -5.06 8.21 -18.03
CA ASP A 156 -4.43 9.23 -18.85
C ASP A 156 -3.08 8.75 -19.40
N GLU A 157 -2.29 8.03 -18.62
CA GLU A 157 -1.03 7.42 -19.08
C GLU A 157 -1.27 6.44 -20.21
N VAL A 158 -2.18 5.49 -20.03
CA VAL A 158 -2.52 4.48 -21.06
C VAL A 158 -3.16 5.14 -22.28
N GLY A 159 -3.96 6.19 -22.09
CA GLY A 159 -4.61 6.99 -23.13
C GLY A 159 -3.69 7.99 -23.83
N GLN A 160 -2.43 8.13 -23.37
CA GLN A 160 -1.44 9.09 -23.89
C GLN A 160 -1.84 10.56 -23.72
N PHE A 161 -2.53 10.87 -22.61
CA PHE A 161 -2.92 12.21 -22.20
C PHE A 161 -2.22 12.66 -20.90
N GLN A 162 -1.20 11.93 -20.50
CA GLN A 162 -0.50 12.16 -19.25
C GLN A 162 0.24 13.51 -19.21
N ILE A 163 0.37 14.03 -18.00
CA ILE A 163 1.33 15.08 -17.65
C ILE A 163 2.34 14.45 -16.70
N TYR A 164 3.61 14.64 -16.99
CA TYR A 164 4.71 14.14 -16.16
C TYR A 164 5.31 15.24 -15.29
N TYR A 165 6.06 14.88 -14.27
CA TYR A 165 6.84 15.85 -13.49
C TYR A 165 7.87 16.58 -14.35
N ALA A 166 8.39 15.98 -15.42
CA ALA A 166 9.23 16.66 -16.40
C ALA A 166 8.60 17.89 -17.01
N ASP A 167 7.27 17.96 -17.11
CA ASP A 167 6.56 19.12 -17.66
C ASP A 167 6.75 20.40 -16.83
N PHE A 168 7.07 20.26 -15.53
CA PHE A 168 7.43 21.40 -14.69
C PHE A 168 8.82 21.98 -15.01
N LEU A 169 9.65 21.26 -15.75
CA LEU A 169 10.97 21.72 -16.23
C LEU A 169 10.87 22.45 -17.59
N GLY A 170 9.77 22.22 -18.31
CA GLY A 170 9.48 22.78 -19.63
C GLY A 170 8.85 24.17 -19.60
N PRO A 171 8.32 24.63 -20.76
CA PRO A 171 7.62 25.90 -20.88
C PRO A 171 6.29 25.90 -20.10
N LYS A 172 6.03 26.99 -19.38
CA LYS A 172 4.79 27.18 -18.62
C LYS A 172 3.54 27.05 -19.49
N ASP A 173 3.57 27.65 -20.67
CA ASP A 173 2.40 27.68 -21.56
C ASP A 173 2.00 26.27 -22.05
N GLU A 174 2.96 25.39 -22.30
CA GLU A 174 2.70 23.99 -22.66
C GLU A 174 2.01 23.23 -21.51
N PHE A 175 2.45 23.45 -20.28
CA PHE A 175 1.78 22.87 -19.12
C PHE A 175 0.35 23.37 -18.96
N PHE A 176 0.14 24.67 -19.17
CA PHE A 176 -1.19 25.28 -19.10
C PHE A 176 -2.12 24.73 -20.17
N GLU A 177 -1.64 24.56 -21.39
CA GLU A 177 -2.39 23.95 -22.49
C GLU A 177 -2.80 22.51 -22.16
N LYS A 178 -1.87 21.69 -21.63
CA LYS A 178 -2.15 20.31 -21.20
C LYS A 178 -3.22 20.25 -20.11
N ILE A 179 -3.17 21.14 -19.12
CA ILE A 179 -4.21 21.24 -18.08
C ILE A 179 -5.55 21.68 -18.68
N ALA A 180 -5.56 22.59 -19.63
CA ALA A 180 -6.79 23.05 -20.29
C ALA A 180 -7.48 21.89 -21.04
N TRP A 181 -6.75 21.16 -21.87
CA TRP A 181 -7.29 19.99 -22.58
C TRP A 181 -7.77 18.89 -21.63
N ARG A 182 -7.03 18.60 -20.57
CA ARG A 182 -7.45 17.66 -19.54
C ARG A 182 -8.76 18.11 -18.89
N THR A 183 -8.85 19.38 -18.52
CA THR A 183 -10.04 19.94 -17.88
C THR A 183 -11.25 19.82 -18.78
N GLU A 184 -11.15 20.23 -20.04
CA GLU A 184 -12.26 20.14 -20.99
C GLU A 184 -12.75 18.70 -21.16
N ARG A 185 -11.84 17.76 -21.40
CA ARG A 185 -12.17 16.35 -21.54
C ARG A 185 -12.83 15.79 -20.29
N THR A 186 -12.29 16.10 -19.12
CA THR A 186 -12.84 15.62 -17.84
C THR A 186 -14.23 16.18 -17.58
N MET A 187 -14.44 17.46 -17.78
CA MET A 187 -15.75 18.08 -17.58
C MET A 187 -16.81 17.49 -18.50
N ARG A 188 -16.49 17.31 -19.78
CA ARG A 188 -17.39 16.63 -20.73
C ARG A 188 -17.69 15.20 -20.32
N THR A 189 -16.71 14.47 -19.81
CA THR A 189 -16.91 13.09 -19.33
C THR A 189 -17.84 13.06 -18.12
N ILE A 190 -17.63 13.92 -17.14
CA ILE A 190 -18.47 14.00 -15.93
C ILE A 190 -19.90 14.36 -16.28
N GLN A 191 -20.10 15.37 -17.14
CA GLN A 191 -21.41 15.87 -17.52
C GLN A 191 -22.17 14.90 -18.43
N HIS A 192 -21.55 14.42 -19.51
CA HIS A 192 -22.26 13.73 -20.59
C HIS A 192 -22.16 12.21 -20.52
N VAL A 193 -21.05 11.66 -19.98
CA VAL A 193 -20.86 10.21 -19.85
C VAL A 193 -21.32 9.75 -18.48
N CYS A 194 -20.79 10.34 -17.40
CA CYS A 194 -21.20 9.98 -16.03
C CYS A 194 -22.59 10.50 -15.66
N ARG A 195 -23.06 11.57 -16.35
CA ARG A 195 -24.37 12.19 -16.12
C ARG A 195 -24.59 12.61 -14.68
N VAL A 196 -23.54 13.13 -14.05
CA VAL A 196 -23.60 13.66 -12.69
C VAL A 196 -24.59 14.83 -12.67
N ASN A 197 -25.45 14.92 -11.67
CA ASN A 197 -26.34 16.08 -11.54
C ASN A 197 -25.60 17.29 -10.95
N GLU A 198 -26.18 18.50 -11.17
CA GLU A 198 -25.53 19.75 -10.77
C GLU A 198 -25.29 19.86 -9.26
N SER A 199 -26.20 19.37 -8.42
CA SER A 199 -26.04 19.42 -6.97
C SER A 199 -24.88 18.53 -6.53
N THR A 200 -24.80 17.29 -7.01
CA THR A 200 -23.69 16.35 -6.75
C THR A 200 -22.35 16.90 -7.23
N TRP A 201 -22.33 17.59 -8.39
CA TRP A 201 -21.14 18.28 -8.88
C TRP A 201 -20.57 19.25 -7.82
N PHE A 202 -21.39 20.12 -7.25
CA PHE A 202 -20.93 21.05 -6.21
C PHE A 202 -20.58 20.36 -4.90
N GLU A 203 -21.25 19.26 -4.55
CA GLU A 203 -20.94 18.46 -3.37
C GLU A 203 -19.56 17.81 -3.45
N PHE A 204 -19.06 17.45 -4.63
CA PHE A 204 -17.71 16.92 -4.81
C PHE A 204 -16.64 17.85 -4.24
N PHE A 205 -16.73 19.15 -4.51
CA PHE A 205 -15.76 20.12 -4.00
C PHE A 205 -15.79 20.25 -2.50
N LYS A 206 -16.99 20.26 -1.93
CA LYS A 206 -17.16 20.26 -0.46
C LYS A 206 -16.57 19.00 0.16
N HIS A 207 -16.89 17.83 -0.40
CA HIS A 207 -16.38 16.56 0.05
C HIS A 207 -14.84 16.52 0.04
N LEU A 208 -14.22 16.97 -1.05
CA LEU A 208 -12.77 17.03 -1.17
C LEU A 208 -12.14 18.00 -0.16
N SER A 209 -12.73 19.19 0.01
CA SER A 209 -12.26 20.20 0.96
C SER A 209 -12.36 19.71 2.41
N ASP A 210 -13.49 19.12 2.79
CA ASP A 210 -13.72 18.58 4.13
C ASP A 210 -12.74 17.43 4.43
N ALA A 211 -12.51 16.52 3.48
CA ALA A 211 -11.59 15.40 3.63
C ALA A 211 -10.14 15.85 3.84
N GLU A 212 -9.65 16.81 3.04
CA GLU A 212 -8.28 17.32 3.20
C GLU A 212 -8.14 18.18 4.46
N THR A 213 -9.11 19.04 4.77
CA THR A 213 -9.11 19.83 6.03
C THR A 213 -9.04 18.92 7.25
N LYS A 214 -9.82 17.83 7.25
CA LYS A 214 -9.78 16.82 8.33
C LYS A 214 -8.42 16.14 8.42
N ALA A 215 -7.85 15.75 7.27
CA ALA A 215 -6.55 15.05 7.23
C ALA A 215 -5.39 15.92 7.72
N HIS A 216 -5.48 17.25 7.53
CA HIS A 216 -4.41 18.19 7.87
C HIS A 216 -4.74 19.08 9.09
N LYS A 217 -5.73 18.70 9.88
CA LYS A 217 -6.24 19.48 11.02
C LYS A 217 -5.12 20.00 11.94
N THR A 218 -4.18 19.15 12.33
CA THR A 218 -3.07 19.53 13.23
C THR A 218 -2.14 20.59 12.61
N LEU A 219 -1.88 20.52 11.29
CA LEU A 219 -1.04 21.50 10.60
C LEU A 219 -1.76 22.84 10.43
N ILE A 220 -3.07 22.82 10.24
CA ILE A 220 -3.90 24.03 10.20
C ILE A 220 -3.95 24.69 11.58
N GLU A 221 -4.21 23.94 12.64
CA GLU A 221 -4.28 24.43 14.02
C GLU A 221 -2.92 24.99 14.49
N SER A 222 -1.82 24.46 14.01
CA SER A 222 -0.47 24.98 14.30
C SER A 222 -0.03 26.14 13.39
N GLY A 223 -0.87 26.58 12.45
CA GLY A 223 -0.58 27.67 11.53
C GLY A 223 0.46 27.35 10.45
N LYS A 224 0.84 26.07 10.27
CA LYS A 224 1.80 25.64 9.24
C LYS A 224 1.19 25.55 7.85
N LEU A 225 -0.11 25.25 7.77
CA LEU A 225 -0.90 25.27 6.54
C LEU A 225 -2.15 26.11 6.77
N SER A 226 -2.67 26.72 5.70
CA SER A 226 -3.92 27.47 5.74
C SER A 226 -5.10 26.58 5.36
N LYS A 227 -6.26 26.79 5.97
CA LYS A 227 -7.50 26.14 5.53
C LYS A 227 -7.83 26.42 4.06
N SER A 228 -7.43 27.61 3.55
CA SER A 228 -7.61 27.98 2.14
C SER A 228 -6.85 27.09 1.18
N ASP A 229 -5.74 26.46 1.60
CA ASP A 229 -4.95 25.54 0.77
C ASP A 229 -5.78 24.29 0.38
N PHE A 230 -6.79 23.99 1.16
CA PHE A 230 -7.69 22.83 1.01
C PHE A 230 -9.09 23.22 0.49
N ASP A 231 -9.31 24.48 0.13
CA ASP A 231 -10.57 24.91 -0.47
C ASP A 231 -10.60 24.62 -1.97
N PHE A 232 -11.18 23.49 -2.33
CA PHE A 232 -11.34 23.12 -3.75
C PHE A 232 -12.42 23.94 -4.46
N ALA A 233 -13.38 24.53 -3.74
CA ALA A 233 -14.39 25.41 -4.34
C ALA A 233 -13.78 26.67 -4.97
N GLN A 234 -12.56 27.04 -4.61
CA GLN A 234 -11.82 28.15 -5.22
C GLN A 234 -11.60 27.99 -6.73
N PHE A 235 -11.69 26.76 -7.26
CA PHE A 235 -11.54 26.48 -8.70
C PHE A 235 -12.86 26.53 -9.47
N ILE A 236 -13.99 26.77 -8.80
CA ILE A 236 -15.28 27.03 -9.45
C ILE A 236 -15.29 28.47 -9.95
N PRO A 237 -15.67 28.74 -11.21
CA PRO A 237 -15.81 30.11 -11.73
C PRO A 237 -16.79 30.93 -10.90
N LYS A 238 -16.64 32.28 -10.90
CA LYS A 238 -17.47 33.19 -10.11
C LYS A 238 -18.96 33.13 -10.47
N ASP A 239 -19.27 32.88 -11.71
CA ASP A 239 -20.64 32.69 -12.22
C ASP A 239 -21.26 31.35 -11.88
N LYS A 240 -20.48 30.47 -11.26
CA LYS A 240 -20.89 29.13 -10.78
C LYS A 240 -21.57 28.27 -11.85
N ILE A 241 -21.09 28.34 -13.09
CA ILE A 241 -21.58 27.47 -14.16
C ILE A 241 -21.18 26.02 -13.82
N PRO A 242 -22.13 25.05 -13.73
CA PRO A 242 -21.82 23.66 -13.46
C PRO A 242 -20.91 23.06 -14.53
N PHE A 243 -20.14 22.08 -14.18
CA PHE A 243 -19.20 21.34 -15.04
C PHE A 243 -18.18 22.25 -15.74
N THR A 244 -17.81 23.33 -15.07
CA THR A 244 -16.75 24.24 -15.51
C THR A 244 -15.76 24.49 -14.37
N LEU A 245 -14.49 24.71 -14.71
CA LEU A 245 -13.43 25.08 -13.76
C LEU A 245 -12.75 26.37 -14.24
N ASP A 246 -12.28 27.18 -13.31
CA ASP A 246 -11.31 28.23 -13.60
C ASP A 246 -9.95 27.55 -13.91
N THR A 247 -9.78 27.18 -15.17
CA THR A 247 -8.66 26.41 -15.68
C THR A 247 -7.33 27.14 -15.52
N ASN A 248 -7.35 28.50 -15.70
CA ASN A 248 -6.13 29.29 -15.50
C ASN A 248 -5.68 29.28 -14.05
N LYS A 249 -6.62 29.43 -13.12
CA LYS A 249 -6.32 29.35 -11.68
C LYS A 249 -5.84 27.94 -11.31
N LEU A 250 -6.49 26.91 -11.83
CA LEU A 250 -6.09 25.52 -11.60
C LEU A 250 -4.64 25.30 -12.08
N ALA A 251 -4.36 25.65 -13.35
CA ALA A 251 -3.02 25.49 -13.92
C ALA A 251 -1.97 26.29 -13.14
N THR A 252 -2.30 27.53 -12.70
CA THR A 252 -1.39 28.36 -11.90
C THR A 252 -1.01 27.69 -10.59
N VAL A 253 -1.99 27.21 -9.81
CA VAL A 253 -1.76 26.58 -8.50
C VAL A 253 -0.91 25.32 -8.63
N TYR A 254 -1.16 24.47 -9.63
CA TYR A 254 -0.38 23.26 -9.84
C TYR A 254 1.01 23.54 -10.39
N TRP A 255 1.15 24.55 -11.28
CA TRP A 255 2.45 25.00 -11.75
C TRP A 255 3.33 25.52 -10.62
N GLU A 256 2.79 26.40 -9.78
CA GLU A 256 3.53 26.96 -8.64
C GLU A 256 3.98 25.88 -7.66
N ALA A 257 3.13 24.89 -7.39
CA ALA A 257 3.52 23.73 -6.58
C ALA A 257 4.64 22.90 -7.25
N GLY A 258 4.54 22.68 -8.56
CA GLY A 258 5.57 22.00 -9.34
C GLY A 258 6.90 22.77 -9.36
N GLN A 259 6.86 24.11 -9.43
CA GLN A 259 8.07 24.94 -9.38
C GLN A 259 8.78 24.86 -8.02
N GLN A 260 8.06 24.73 -6.92
CA GLN A 260 8.66 24.48 -5.60
C GLN A 260 9.37 23.13 -5.52
N LEU A 261 8.97 22.16 -6.34
CA LEU A 261 9.57 20.83 -6.43
C LEU A 261 10.63 20.71 -7.54
N ARG A 262 10.86 21.78 -8.32
CA ARG A 262 11.68 21.75 -9.54
C ARG A 262 13.05 21.10 -9.34
N GLU A 263 13.75 21.45 -8.26
CA GLU A 263 15.09 20.96 -7.96
C GLU A 263 15.11 19.49 -7.49
N THR A 264 13.95 18.93 -7.16
CA THR A 264 13.82 17.51 -6.79
C THR A 264 13.54 16.60 -7.98
N ILE A 265 13.24 17.16 -9.16
CA ILE A 265 12.86 16.40 -10.37
C ILE A 265 14.14 15.99 -11.11
N SER A 266 14.33 14.68 -11.31
CA SER A 266 15.55 14.13 -11.92
C SER A 266 15.29 12.78 -12.59
N ASP A 267 16.24 12.32 -13.37
CA ASP A 267 16.30 10.94 -13.87
C ASP A 267 16.87 10.03 -12.77
N VAL A 268 16.06 9.14 -12.23
CA VAL A 268 16.45 8.27 -11.12
C VAL A 268 17.27 7.05 -11.55
N ARG A 269 17.31 6.72 -12.84
CA ARG A 269 17.94 5.51 -13.36
C ARG A 269 19.42 5.45 -13.01
N GLU A 270 20.16 6.50 -13.34
CA GLU A 270 21.60 6.59 -13.07
C GLU A 270 21.91 6.64 -11.57
N LEU A 271 21.06 7.27 -10.78
CA LEU A 271 21.20 7.30 -9.33
C LEU A 271 21.12 5.89 -8.73
N ILE A 272 20.15 5.09 -9.20
CA ILE A 272 19.92 3.72 -8.73
C ILE A 272 21.04 2.78 -9.20
N LEU A 273 21.46 2.87 -10.46
CA LEU A 273 22.56 2.05 -11.00
C LEU A 273 23.89 2.37 -10.32
N LYS A 274 24.19 3.65 -10.11
CA LYS A 274 25.37 4.08 -9.38
C LYS A 274 25.40 3.54 -7.95
N ALA A 275 24.27 3.58 -7.24
CA ALA A 275 24.16 3.01 -5.89
C ALA A 275 24.52 1.51 -5.90
N LYS A 276 24.04 0.76 -6.89
CA LYS A 276 24.40 -0.65 -7.07
C LYS A 276 25.89 -0.84 -7.32
N ASP A 277 26.48 -0.06 -8.23
CA ASP A 277 27.91 -0.16 -8.57
C ASP A 277 28.82 0.18 -7.37
N GLU A 278 28.34 1.04 -6.49
CA GLU A 278 29.01 1.38 -5.20
C GLU A 278 28.80 0.30 -4.12
N GLY A 279 28.12 -0.79 -4.40
CA GLY A 279 27.84 -1.85 -3.43
C GLY A 279 26.77 -1.48 -2.38
N LYS A 280 25.98 -0.43 -2.62
CA LYS A 280 24.93 0.05 -1.73
C LYS A 280 23.57 -0.57 -2.06
N PHE A 281 22.65 -0.50 -1.09
CA PHE A 281 21.31 -1.05 -1.20
C PHE A 281 20.28 0.01 -1.57
N VAL A 282 19.31 -0.42 -2.39
CA VAL A 282 18.12 0.33 -2.75
C VAL A 282 16.90 -0.46 -2.27
N ILE A 283 16.05 0.16 -1.46
CA ILE A 283 14.85 -0.46 -0.91
C ILE A 283 13.64 0.06 -1.67
N GLY A 284 12.85 -0.83 -2.26
CA GLY A 284 11.59 -0.51 -2.94
C GLY A 284 10.40 -0.73 -2.04
N GLU A 285 9.64 0.33 -1.77
CA GLU A 285 8.43 0.32 -0.98
C GLU A 285 7.21 0.28 -1.87
N PHE A 286 6.44 -0.83 -1.80
CA PHE A 286 5.20 -0.96 -2.56
C PHE A 286 4.01 -0.37 -1.81
N GLY A 287 3.19 0.39 -2.54
CA GLY A 287 1.82 0.66 -2.13
C GLY A 287 0.92 -0.56 -2.37
N GLN A 288 -0.16 -0.67 -1.60
CA GLN A 288 -1.16 -1.74 -1.69
C GLN A 288 -0.56 -3.14 -1.46
N ALA A 289 -1.07 -4.19 -2.13
CA ALA A 289 -0.67 -5.57 -1.91
C ALA A 289 -0.88 -6.41 -3.19
N TYR A 290 -0.31 -7.62 -3.22
CA TYR A 290 -0.35 -8.55 -4.35
C TYR A 290 -1.77 -8.76 -4.91
N TRP A 291 -2.76 -9.01 -4.04
CA TRP A 291 -4.14 -9.26 -4.49
C TRP A 291 -4.93 -8.01 -4.91
N LEU A 292 -4.31 -6.83 -4.80
CA LEU A 292 -4.83 -5.57 -5.34
C LEU A 292 -4.18 -5.18 -6.68
N ASP A 293 -3.27 -6.00 -7.22
CA ASP A 293 -2.65 -5.78 -8.52
C ASP A 293 -3.70 -5.74 -9.65
N LYS A 294 -3.53 -4.79 -10.58
CA LYS A 294 -4.48 -4.59 -11.69
C LYS A 294 -4.68 -5.80 -12.61
N ARG A 295 -3.70 -6.75 -12.67
CA ARG A 295 -3.76 -7.95 -13.51
C ARG A 295 -3.86 -9.25 -12.73
N HIS A 296 -3.23 -9.31 -11.56
CA HIS A 296 -3.14 -10.54 -10.75
C HIS A 296 -4.14 -10.55 -9.61
N GLY A 297 -4.62 -9.39 -9.17
CA GLY A 297 -5.54 -9.24 -8.06
C GLY A 297 -7.00 -9.61 -8.37
N PHE A 298 -7.85 -9.31 -7.43
CA PHE A 298 -9.30 -9.62 -7.46
C PHE A 298 -10.08 -8.62 -8.32
N ALA A 299 -9.76 -8.55 -9.62
CA ALA A 299 -10.48 -7.67 -10.53
C ALA A 299 -11.99 -7.94 -10.50
N PRO A 300 -12.84 -6.89 -10.52
CA PRO A 300 -12.55 -5.47 -10.72
C PRO A 300 -12.18 -4.70 -9.43
N ASN A 301 -12.06 -5.34 -8.28
CA ASN A 301 -11.79 -4.72 -6.99
C ASN A 301 -10.27 -4.66 -6.73
N VAL A 302 -9.56 -3.92 -7.57
CA VAL A 302 -8.10 -3.78 -7.58
C VAL A 302 -7.67 -2.31 -7.61
N THR A 303 -6.40 -2.03 -7.38
CA THR A 303 -5.82 -0.72 -7.69
C THR A 303 -5.48 -0.62 -9.18
N ALA A 304 -5.13 0.56 -9.66
CA ALA A 304 -4.80 0.77 -11.06
C ALA A 304 -3.33 0.53 -11.41
N SER A 305 -2.49 0.23 -10.42
CA SER A 305 -1.06 -0.04 -10.60
C SER A 305 -0.74 -1.53 -10.48
N HIS A 306 0.48 -1.90 -10.90
CA HIS A 306 1.09 -3.15 -10.50
C HIS A 306 1.64 -3.03 -9.08
N THR A 307 1.53 -4.10 -8.28
CA THR A 307 1.78 -4.07 -6.83
C THR A 307 2.78 -5.14 -6.37
N PHE A 308 3.58 -5.67 -7.28
CA PHE A 308 4.59 -6.68 -6.96
C PHE A 308 5.85 -6.52 -7.83
N THR A 309 6.87 -7.30 -7.56
CA THR A 309 8.27 -7.18 -7.95
C THR A 309 8.60 -6.62 -9.35
N PRO A 310 7.97 -7.04 -10.48
CA PRO A 310 8.32 -6.51 -11.80
C PRO A 310 8.16 -5.00 -11.92
N GLU A 311 7.22 -4.42 -11.18
CA GLU A 311 6.97 -2.98 -11.16
C GLU A 311 8.15 -2.19 -10.57
N PHE A 312 8.95 -2.79 -9.66
CA PHE A 312 10.15 -2.14 -9.15
C PHE A 312 11.08 -1.72 -10.30
N PHE A 313 11.36 -2.63 -11.22
CA PHE A 313 12.27 -2.35 -12.33
C PHE A 313 11.65 -1.40 -13.35
N GLN A 314 10.34 -1.49 -13.60
CA GLN A 314 9.65 -0.56 -14.49
C GLN A 314 9.64 0.85 -13.89
N SER A 315 9.32 0.98 -12.62
CA SER A 315 9.28 2.26 -11.91
C SER A 315 10.67 2.88 -11.73
N ALA A 316 11.70 2.07 -11.53
CA ALA A 316 13.09 2.50 -11.47
C ALA A 316 13.69 2.78 -12.86
N GLY A 317 13.05 2.33 -13.93
CA GLY A 317 13.52 2.49 -15.31
C GLY A 317 14.79 1.72 -15.64
N ILE A 318 15.07 0.63 -14.93
CA ILE A 318 16.30 -0.18 -15.09
C ILE A 318 15.97 -1.61 -15.55
N PRO A 319 16.93 -2.33 -16.17
CA PRO A 319 16.73 -3.73 -16.51
C PRO A 319 16.44 -4.60 -15.31
N ALA A 320 15.63 -5.66 -15.47
CA ALA A 320 15.38 -6.65 -14.44
C ALA A 320 16.68 -7.34 -14.00
N GLN A 321 16.84 -7.48 -12.70
CA GLN A 321 18.03 -8.03 -12.04
C GLN A 321 17.59 -8.87 -10.85
N PRO A 322 18.53 -9.62 -10.20
CA PRO A 322 18.21 -10.24 -8.93
C PRO A 322 17.68 -9.23 -7.91
N ILE A 323 16.64 -9.61 -7.20
CA ILE A 323 15.98 -8.80 -6.18
C ILE A 323 15.60 -9.68 -5.01
N HIS A 324 15.69 -9.15 -3.79
CA HIS A 324 15.25 -9.83 -2.59
C HIS A 324 13.89 -9.27 -2.16
N ASN A 325 12.87 -10.13 -2.18
CA ASN A 325 11.51 -9.74 -1.86
C ASN A 325 11.09 -10.22 -0.50
N ILE A 326 10.48 -9.33 0.29
CA ILE A 326 9.87 -9.65 1.58
C ILE A 326 8.36 -9.57 1.42
N GLY A 327 7.67 -10.68 1.66
CA GLY A 327 6.21 -10.75 1.69
C GLY A 327 5.69 -10.33 3.07
N CYS A 328 4.93 -9.24 3.14
CA CYS A 328 4.35 -8.76 4.39
C CYS A 328 2.93 -9.27 4.57
N CYS A 329 2.60 -9.81 5.74
CA CYS A 329 1.27 -10.23 6.12
C CYS A 329 0.99 -9.98 7.60
N LYS A 330 -0.26 -10.17 8.01
CA LYS A 330 -0.67 -10.22 9.42
C LYS A 330 -0.88 -11.66 9.86
N ALA A 331 -0.95 -11.87 11.16
CA ALA A 331 -1.33 -13.17 11.73
C ALA A 331 -2.82 -13.53 11.52
N TYR A 332 -3.61 -12.63 10.95
CA TYR A 332 -5.01 -12.77 10.53
C TYR A 332 -5.24 -11.92 9.28
N ASP A 333 -6.41 -11.96 8.69
CA ASP A 333 -6.67 -11.18 7.48
C ASP A 333 -7.59 -9.99 7.70
N THR A 334 -7.39 -8.98 6.85
CA THR A 334 -8.28 -7.81 6.77
C THR A 334 -8.52 -7.45 5.32
N LYS A 335 -9.75 -7.04 5.01
CA LYS A 335 -10.10 -6.58 3.66
C LYS A 335 -10.88 -5.27 3.67
N VAL A 336 -10.77 -4.57 2.55
CA VAL A 336 -11.50 -3.34 2.25
C VAL A 336 -12.26 -3.55 0.95
N GLY A 337 -13.43 -2.94 0.84
CA GLY A 337 -14.23 -3.01 -0.38
C GLY A 337 -15.28 -4.11 -0.33
N THR A 338 -15.82 -4.47 -1.49
CA THR A 338 -17.00 -5.34 -1.65
C THR A 338 -16.68 -6.67 -2.30
N HIS A 339 -15.39 -7.00 -2.45
CA HIS A 339 -15.01 -8.29 -3.02
C HIS A 339 -15.16 -9.43 -2.01
N VAL A 340 -15.21 -10.66 -2.51
CA VAL A 340 -15.40 -11.87 -1.72
C VAL A 340 -14.33 -12.02 -0.66
N PHE A 341 -14.72 -12.28 0.58
CA PHE A 341 -13.85 -12.55 1.70
C PHE A 341 -14.18 -13.94 2.29
N ILE A 342 -13.59 -14.98 1.71
CA ILE A 342 -13.93 -16.39 2.00
C ILE A 342 -13.71 -16.72 3.48
N THR A 343 -12.69 -16.12 4.09
CA THR A 343 -12.29 -16.37 5.49
C THR A 343 -12.83 -15.34 6.48
N GLU A 344 -13.83 -14.53 6.08
CA GLU A 344 -14.40 -13.50 6.96
C GLU A 344 -14.90 -14.12 8.26
N ILE A 345 -14.56 -13.47 9.38
CA ILE A 345 -15.07 -13.85 10.69
C ILE A 345 -16.49 -13.30 10.83
N GLU A 346 -17.42 -14.18 11.14
CA GLU A 346 -18.84 -13.85 11.28
C GLU A 346 -19.09 -12.71 12.27
N ASP A 347 -20.10 -11.90 11.98
CA ASP A 347 -20.52 -10.82 12.87
C ASP A 347 -20.94 -11.36 14.24
N GLY A 348 -20.50 -10.68 15.30
CA GLY A 348 -20.76 -11.10 16.68
C GLY A 348 -19.71 -12.09 17.24
N HIS A 349 -18.81 -12.63 16.41
CA HIS A 349 -17.73 -13.50 16.90
C HIS A 349 -16.79 -12.71 17.83
N PRO A 350 -16.45 -13.20 19.04
CA PRO A 350 -15.69 -12.44 20.02
C PRO A 350 -14.32 -11.95 19.49
N LEU A 351 -13.55 -12.82 18.80
CA LEU A 351 -12.30 -12.41 18.17
C LEU A 351 -12.54 -11.37 17.09
N GLY A 352 -13.57 -11.56 16.27
CA GLY A 352 -13.92 -10.59 15.22
C GLY A 352 -14.19 -9.20 15.79
N ASN A 353 -14.93 -9.12 16.88
CA ASN A 353 -15.20 -7.85 17.57
C ASN A 353 -13.91 -7.21 18.11
N LYS A 354 -13.02 -7.99 18.72
CA LYS A 354 -11.70 -7.53 19.18
C LYS A 354 -10.86 -6.98 18.04
N LEU A 355 -10.72 -7.74 16.94
CA LEU A 355 -9.91 -7.35 15.80
C LEU A 355 -10.48 -6.11 15.09
N LYS A 356 -11.80 -6.00 14.96
CA LYS A 356 -12.46 -4.82 14.39
C LYS A 356 -12.10 -3.53 15.14
N GLN A 357 -11.91 -3.59 16.46
CA GLN A 357 -11.49 -2.43 17.26
C GLN A 357 -10.06 -1.97 16.95
N LEU A 358 -9.22 -2.86 16.43
CA LEU A 358 -7.82 -2.59 16.08
C LEU A 358 -7.61 -2.18 14.62
N GLU A 359 -8.64 -2.34 13.77
CA GLU A 359 -8.50 -2.27 12.31
C GLU A 359 -9.29 -1.12 11.70
N PHE A 360 -8.60 0.01 11.54
CA PHE A 360 -9.11 1.18 10.84
C PHE A 360 -8.13 1.63 9.76
N GLY A 361 -8.65 2.07 8.61
CA GLY A 361 -7.82 2.60 7.56
C GLY A 361 -7.04 3.84 7.97
N ALA A 362 -5.73 3.82 7.81
CA ALA A 362 -4.83 4.90 8.20
C ALA A 362 -5.23 6.26 7.59
N THR A 363 -5.71 6.26 6.35
CA THR A 363 -6.08 7.47 5.60
C THR A 363 -7.56 7.82 5.71
N THR A 364 -8.44 6.81 5.62
CA THR A 364 -9.90 7.04 5.53
C THR A 364 -10.63 6.91 6.88
N GLY A 365 -9.98 6.32 7.89
CA GLY A 365 -10.61 5.97 9.15
C GLY A 365 -11.74 4.94 9.03
N ARG A 366 -11.87 4.27 7.87
CA ARG A 366 -12.90 3.26 7.61
C ARG A 366 -12.54 1.97 8.32
N GLN A 367 -13.49 1.37 9.03
CA GLN A 367 -13.33 0.06 9.65
C GLN A 367 -13.09 -1.02 8.58
N ARG A 368 -12.17 -1.96 8.87
CA ARG A 368 -11.85 -3.11 8.01
C ARG A 368 -12.76 -4.29 8.35
N MET A 369 -13.06 -5.11 7.35
CA MET A 369 -13.51 -6.48 7.58
C MET A 369 -12.33 -7.28 8.12
N VAL A 370 -12.58 -8.25 8.99
CA VAL A 370 -11.55 -9.10 9.60
C VAL A 370 -11.86 -10.57 9.29
N GLY A 371 -10.80 -11.35 9.12
CA GLY A 371 -10.91 -12.77 8.73
C GLY A 371 -9.81 -13.61 9.37
N TRP A 372 -10.02 -14.91 9.32
CA TRP A 372 -8.99 -15.89 9.69
C TRP A 372 -7.81 -15.84 8.72
N TYR A 373 -6.64 -16.28 9.16
CA TYR A 373 -5.46 -16.35 8.29
C TYR A 373 -5.74 -17.25 7.09
N ASP A 374 -5.61 -16.71 5.89
CA ASP A 374 -5.83 -17.41 4.63
C ASP A 374 -4.49 -17.84 4.02
N ALA A 375 -4.12 -19.11 4.23
CA ALA A 375 -2.88 -19.65 3.67
C ALA A 375 -2.98 -19.90 2.16
N VAL A 376 -4.21 -20.01 1.59
CA VAL A 376 -4.40 -20.20 0.15
C VAL A 376 -4.04 -18.90 -0.60
N GLU A 377 -4.57 -17.76 -0.15
CA GLU A 377 -4.23 -16.46 -0.76
C GLU A 377 -2.74 -16.17 -0.65
N LYS A 378 -2.14 -16.43 0.50
CA LYS A 378 -0.71 -16.11 0.74
C LYS A 378 0.22 -17.09 0.05
N GLY A 379 -0.13 -18.37 0.01
CA GLY A 379 0.61 -19.39 -0.71
C GLY A 379 0.64 -19.13 -2.22
N ASP A 380 -0.49 -18.71 -2.79
CA ASP A 380 -0.54 -18.31 -4.19
C ASP A 380 0.27 -17.04 -4.46
N ALA A 381 0.18 -16.04 -3.57
CA ALA A 381 1.02 -14.85 -3.68
C ALA A 381 2.51 -15.21 -3.61
N LEU A 382 2.91 -16.13 -2.73
CA LEU A 382 4.27 -16.66 -2.65
C LEU A 382 4.69 -17.35 -3.96
N ARG A 383 3.84 -18.22 -4.48
CA ARG A 383 4.12 -19.00 -5.70
C ARG A 383 4.37 -18.11 -6.92
N TYR A 384 3.55 -17.08 -7.11
CA TYR A 384 3.59 -16.24 -8.31
C TYR A 384 4.31 -14.91 -8.12
N GLY A 385 4.53 -14.47 -6.88
CA GLY A 385 5.20 -13.21 -6.55
C GLY A 385 6.70 -13.35 -6.27
N GLY A 386 7.18 -14.54 -5.88
CA GLY A 386 8.61 -14.84 -5.71
C GLY A 386 9.22 -14.16 -4.48
N TYR A 387 8.72 -14.47 -3.28
CA TYR A 387 9.21 -13.93 -2.01
C TYR A 387 10.21 -14.88 -1.35
N GLN A 388 11.37 -14.34 -0.91
CA GLN A 388 12.40 -15.08 -0.20
C GLN A 388 12.16 -15.09 1.31
N ASP A 389 11.60 -14.00 1.83
CA ASP A 389 11.33 -13.85 3.25
C ASP A 389 9.90 -13.39 3.51
N LEU A 390 9.44 -13.59 4.74
CA LEU A 390 8.15 -13.12 5.25
C LEU A 390 8.35 -12.18 6.44
N ALA A 391 7.54 -11.13 6.49
CA ALA A 391 7.32 -10.29 7.66
C ALA A 391 5.89 -10.46 8.15
N LEU A 392 5.73 -11.10 9.30
CA LEU A 392 4.44 -11.32 9.94
C LEU A 392 4.20 -10.25 11.00
N ASN A 393 3.12 -9.52 10.90
CA ASN A 393 2.74 -8.49 11.87
C ASN A 393 1.52 -8.90 12.71
N LYS A 394 1.36 -8.24 13.87
CA LYS A 394 0.17 -8.35 14.72
C LYS A 394 -0.11 -9.75 15.30
N LEU A 395 0.93 -10.51 15.63
CA LEU A 395 0.76 -11.79 16.33
C LEU A 395 0.13 -11.60 17.71
N ASP A 396 0.47 -10.52 18.40
CA ASP A 396 -0.07 -10.09 19.70
C ASP A 396 -1.59 -9.92 19.71
N ALA A 397 -2.18 -9.54 18.58
CA ALA A 397 -3.63 -9.36 18.48
C ALA A 397 -4.42 -10.65 18.68
N LEU A 398 -3.79 -11.81 18.52
CA LEU A 398 -4.41 -13.13 18.68
C LEU A 398 -4.32 -13.70 20.11
N SER A 399 -3.56 -13.09 21.04
CA SER A 399 -3.56 -13.49 22.45
C SER A 399 -4.97 -13.38 23.06
N TYR A 400 -5.29 -14.23 24.01
CA TYR A 400 -6.56 -14.15 24.71
C TYR A 400 -6.77 -12.79 25.36
N SER A 401 -8.02 -12.41 25.54
CA SER A 401 -8.41 -11.15 26.17
C SER A 401 -9.76 -11.30 26.83
N GLU A 402 -10.19 -10.30 27.58
CA GLU A 402 -11.55 -10.26 28.09
C GLU A 402 -12.55 -10.45 26.94
N GLY A 403 -13.41 -11.45 27.07
CA GLY A 403 -14.41 -11.83 26.07
C GLY A 403 -13.91 -12.74 24.93
N TRP A 404 -12.59 -13.07 24.85
CA TRP A 404 -12.04 -13.98 23.85
C TRP A 404 -10.99 -14.92 24.44
N ASN A 405 -11.25 -16.24 24.35
CA ASN A 405 -10.35 -17.32 24.77
C ASN A 405 -10.53 -18.61 23.95
N GLY A 406 -10.96 -18.49 22.70
CA GLY A 406 -11.28 -19.62 21.82
C GLY A 406 -10.10 -20.09 20.98
N ASP A 407 -10.38 -21.07 20.13
CA ASP A 407 -9.43 -21.62 19.17
C ASP A 407 -9.24 -20.68 17.97
N LEU A 408 -8.04 -20.72 17.40
CA LEU A 408 -7.63 -20.01 16.19
C LEU A 408 -7.80 -20.91 14.97
N GLN A 409 -8.05 -20.31 13.81
CA GLN A 409 -8.23 -21.04 12.56
C GLN A 409 -7.27 -20.52 11.48
N ILE A 410 -6.77 -21.46 10.66
CA ILE A 410 -5.97 -21.20 9.46
C ILE A 410 -6.71 -21.86 8.29
N CYS A 411 -7.08 -21.10 7.26
CA CYS A 411 -7.64 -21.64 6.04
C CYS A 411 -6.52 -22.30 5.22
N ILE A 412 -6.66 -23.63 5.00
CA ILE A 412 -5.65 -24.45 4.31
C ILE A 412 -6.06 -24.86 2.91
N ALA A 413 -7.33 -24.75 2.57
CA ALA A 413 -7.92 -24.99 1.25
C ALA A 413 -9.29 -24.32 1.17
N TYR A 414 -9.82 -24.19 -0.05
CA TYR A 414 -11.24 -23.89 -0.25
C TYR A 414 -11.95 -25.13 -0.74
N GLN A 415 -13.26 -25.19 -0.57
CA GLN A 415 -14.10 -26.31 -1.01
C GLN A 415 -15.37 -25.80 -1.69
N ASP A 416 -15.77 -26.43 -2.79
CA ASP A 416 -17.06 -26.19 -3.42
C ASP A 416 -18.17 -27.07 -2.84
N ALA A 417 -19.40 -26.86 -3.31
CA ALA A 417 -20.59 -27.61 -2.87
C ALA A 417 -20.53 -29.10 -3.22
N GLN A 418 -19.64 -29.54 -4.11
CA GLN A 418 -19.42 -30.93 -4.51
C GLN A 418 -18.32 -31.61 -3.69
N GLY A 419 -17.67 -30.87 -2.80
CA GLY A 419 -16.58 -31.36 -1.98
C GLY A 419 -15.19 -31.31 -2.65
N GLN A 420 -15.10 -30.72 -3.84
CA GLN A 420 -13.81 -30.53 -4.50
C GLN A 420 -12.97 -29.50 -3.76
N LEU A 421 -11.71 -29.83 -3.50
CA LEU A 421 -10.76 -28.92 -2.85
C LEU A 421 -10.00 -28.06 -3.86
N TYR A 422 -9.82 -26.80 -3.50
CA TYR A 422 -9.03 -25.81 -4.24
C TYR A 422 -7.83 -25.38 -3.36
N HIS A 423 -6.63 -25.65 -3.85
CA HIS A 423 -5.38 -25.25 -3.22
C HIS A 423 -4.78 -24.01 -3.88
N HIS A 424 -5.52 -23.35 -4.73
CA HIS A 424 -5.18 -22.11 -5.41
C HIS A 424 -6.39 -21.19 -5.42
N VAL A 425 -6.12 -19.88 -5.49
CA VAL A 425 -7.18 -18.88 -5.58
C VAL A 425 -7.77 -18.87 -7.00
N PRO A 426 -9.03 -19.23 -7.19
CA PRO A 426 -9.67 -19.11 -8.50
C PRO A 426 -9.72 -17.63 -8.93
N ARG A 427 -9.25 -17.34 -10.14
CA ARG A 427 -9.26 -15.98 -10.68
C ARG A 427 -10.67 -15.47 -11.02
N ASN A 428 -11.63 -16.37 -11.18
CA ASN A 428 -13.01 -16.04 -11.47
C ASN A 428 -13.80 -15.76 -10.17
N ASP A 429 -14.31 -14.55 -10.04
CA ASP A 429 -15.09 -14.09 -8.89
C ASP A 429 -16.37 -14.93 -8.68
N SER A 430 -17.01 -15.38 -9.77
CA SER A 430 -18.21 -16.22 -9.69
C SER A 430 -17.91 -17.59 -9.05
N VAL A 431 -16.72 -18.13 -9.28
CA VAL A 431 -16.28 -19.36 -8.61
C VAL A 431 -15.99 -19.08 -7.14
N ARG A 432 -15.21 -18.03 -6.84
CA ARG A 432 -14.88 -17.70 -5.44
C ARG A 432 -16.09 -17.49 -4.54
N LYS A 433 -17.17 -16.93 -5.08
CA LYS A 433 -18.43 -16.71 -4.34
C LYS A 433 -19.13 -17.99 -3.89
N THR A 434 -18.80 -19.13 -4.49
CA THR A 434 -19.41 -20.43 -4.17
C THR A 434 -18.55 -21.28 -3.26
N LEU A 435 -17.33 -20.81 -2.92
CA LEU A 435 -16.38 -21.57 -2.12
C LEU A 435 -16.55 -21.29 -0.63
N THR A 436 -16.29 -22.31 0.17
CA THR A 436 -16.21 -22.26 1.62
C THR A 436 -14.79 -22.59 2.09
N PRO A 437 -14.31 -22.00 3.20
CA PRO A 437 -12.97 -22.27 3.71
C PRO A 437 -12.91 -23.64 4.41
N VAL A 438 -11.79 -24.34 4.23
CA VAL A 438 -11.43 -25.53 5.01
C VAL A 438 -10.38 -25.11 6.03
N TYR A 439 -10.70 -25.28 7.31
CA TYR A 439 -9.86 -24.78 8.39
C TYR A 439 -9.06 -25.86 9.11
N LYS A 440 -7.82 -25.51 9.47
CA LYS A 440 -7.06 -26.12 10.55
C LYS A 440 -7.34 -25.32 11.82
N THR A 441 -7.90 -25.99 12.83
CA THR A 441 -8.16 -25.39 14.14
C THR A 441 -6.99 -25.65 15.08
N LEU A 442 -6.59 -24.64 15.84
CA LEU A 442 -5.44 -24.62 16.74
C LEU A 442 -5.79 -23.92 18.05
N PRO A 443 -5.27 -24.37 19.20
CA PRO A 443 -5.49 -23.68 20.46
C PRO A 443 -4.80 -22.30 20.45
N GLY A 444 -5.45 -21.30 21.04
CA GLY A 444 -4.86 -20.00 21.27
C GLY A 444 -3.94 -19.97 22.50
N TRP A 445 -3.52 -18.80 22.92
CA TRP A 445 -2.64 -18.59 24.09
C TRP A 445 -3.10 -17.39 24.93
N SER A 446 -2.81 -17.44 26.24
CA SER A 446 -3.24 -16.44 27.23
C SER A 446 -2.18 -15.38 27.51
N GLU A 447 -0.93 -15.67 27.19
CA GLU A 447 0.20 -14.82 27.54
C GLU A 447 0.20 -13.55 26.68
N ASP A 448 0.50 -12.41 27.30
CA ASP A 448 0.87 -11.20 26.59
C ASP A 448 2.27 -11.34 26.01
N ILE A 449 2.35 -11.36 24.68
CA ILE A 449 3.61 -11.51 23.95
C ILE A 449 4.24 -10.18 23.53
N SER A 450 3.66 -9.05 23.89
CA SER A 450 4.11 -7.72 23.45
C SER A 450 5.56 -7.39 23.90
N ASN A 451 6.02 -8.04 24.96
CA ASN A 451 7.37 -7.89 25.50
C ASN A 451 8.34 -9.00 25.07
N VAL A 452 7.92 -9.98 24.29
CA VAL A 452 8.78 -11.04 23.76
C VAL A 452 9.69 -10.47 22.66
N ARG A 453 10.98 -10.84 22.70
CA ARG A 453 11.99 -10.38 21.73
C ARG A 453 12.79 -11.54 21.12
N GLN A 454 12.64 -12.75 21.67
CA GLN A 454 13.27 -13.97 21.16
C GLN A 454 12.19 -15.00 20.84
N PHE A 455 12.36 -15.73 19.75
CA PHE A 455 11.42 -16.79 19.35
C PHE A 455 11.26 -17.87 20.43
N ALA A 456 12.36 -18.20 21.13
CA ALA A 456 12.36 -19.18 22.19
C ALA A 456 11.38 -18.86 23.33
N ASP A 457 11.12 -17.56 23.59
CA ASP A 457 10.26 -17.09 24.68
C ASP A 457 8.77 -17.02 24.32
N LEU A 458 8.41 -17.26 23.05
CA LEU A 458 7.00 -17.33 22.66
C LEU A 458 6.29 -18.49 23.34
N PRO A 459 5.00 -18.36 23.70
CA PRO A 459 4.17 -19.45 24.16
C PRO A 459 4.18 -20.62 23.18
N LYS A 460 4.07 -21.85 23.72
CA LYS A 460 4.06 -23.06 22.89
C LYS A 460 3.01 -23.00 21.77
N ASN A 461 1.79 -22.55 22.10
CA ASN A 461 0.69 -22.45 21.13
C ASN A 461 0.95 -21.40 20.06
N ALA A 462 1.59 -20.28 20.40
CA ALA A 462 1.99 -19.26 19.41
C ALA A 462 3.04 -19.82 18.43
N LYS A 463 4.02 -20.59 18.90
CA LYS A 463 5.00 -21.30 18.05
C LYS A 463 4.30 -22.31 17.12
N ILE A 464 3.36 -23.09 17.65
CA ILE A 464 2.56 -24.05 16.87
C ILE A 464 1.73 -23.32 15.81
N TYR A 465 1.13 -22.18 16.14
CA TYR A 465 0.38 -21.37 15.19
C TYR A 465 1.28 -20.89 14.04
N LEU A 466 2.45 -20.34 14.34
CA LEU A 466 3.43 -19.90 13.34
C LEU A 466 3.91 -21.07 12.46
N ALA A 467 4.16 -22.23 13.04
CA ALA A 467 4.55 -23.43 12.31
C ALA A 467 3.47 -23.91 11.34
N TRP A 468 2.20 -23.97 11.78
CA TRP A 468 1.07 -24.31 10.92
C TRP A 468 0.80 -23.26 9.84
N MET A 469 0.95 -21.98 10.16
CA MET A 469 0.84 -20.89 9.21
C MET A 469 1.86 -21.07 8.07
N LEU A 470 3.14 -21.26 8.40
CA LEU A 470 4.21 -21.50 7.40
C LEU A 470 3.99 -22.79 6.63
N LYS A 471 3.68 -23.89 7.33
CA LYS A 471 3.42 -25.18 6.68
C LYS A 471 2.30 -25.06 5.66
N SER A 472 1.16 -24.51 6.05
CA SER A 472 -0.02 -24.39 5.17
C SER A 472 0.26 -23.50 3.96
N LEU A 473 0.94 -22.37 4.16
CA LEU A 473 1.34 -21.45 3.10
C LEU A 473 2.31 -22.12 2.13
N THR A 474 3.32 -22.86 2.62
CA THR A 474 4.30 -23.56 1.78
C THR A 474 3.68 -24.77 1.07
N ASP A 475 2.76 -25.49 1.70
CA ASP A 475 2.02 -26.57 1.07
C ASP A 475 1.19 -26.07 -0.14
N VAL A 476 0.56 -24.91 -0.01
CA VAL A 476 -0.15 -24.25 -1.13
C VAL A 476 0.83 -23.77 -2.20
N ALA A 477 1.88 -23.07 -1.81
CA ALA A 477 2.87 -22.53 -2.76
C ALA A 477 3.55 -23.63 -3.60
N ASN A 478 3.79 -24.80 -2.99
CA ASN A 478 4.42 -25.94 -3.63
C ASN A 478 3.42 -27.01 -4.13
N TYR A 479 2.12 -26.73 -4.11
CA TYR A 479 1.11 -27.70 -4.52
C TYR A 479 1.27 -28.07 -6.01
N GLY A 480 1.42 -29.37 -6.28
CA GLY A 480 1.65 -29.88 -7.61
C GLY A 480 3.06 -29.63 -8.19
N ASP A 481 3.98 -29.07 -7.37
CA ASP A 481 5.39 -28.93 -7.73
C ASP A 481 6.21 -30.08 -7.16
N ASN A 482 6.86 -30.85 -8.03
CA ASN A 482 7.71 -31.96 -7.62
C ASN A 482 9.05 -31.51 -7.00
N ASN A 483 9.48 -30.28 -7.26
CA ASN A 483 10.76 -29.76 -6.76
C ASN A 483 10.65 -29.12 -5.38
N LYS A 484 9.46 -28.63 -4.98
CA LYS A 484 9.20 -28.03 -3.67
C LYS A 484 10.27 -27.05 -3.23
N THR A 485 10.45 -25.95 -3.96
CA THR A 485 11.55 -25.01 -3.72
C THR A 485 11.15 -23.73 -2.99
N LEU A 486 9.85 -23.52 -2.76
CA LEU A 486 9.35 -22.25 -2.19
C LEU A 486 9.20 -22.38 -0.66
N TYR A 487 10.26 -22.03 0.05
CA TYR A 487 10.36 -22.03 1.51
C TYR A 487 10.87 -20.67 2.00
N PRO A 488 10.00 -19.67 2.17
CA PRO A 488 10.43 -18.35 2.64
C PRO A 488 10.80 -18.40 4.13
N ASN A 489 11.84 -17.68 4.52
CA ASN A 489 12.16 -17.52 5.93
C ASN A 489 11.17 -16.59 6.62
N LEU A 490 10.86 -16.86 7.87
CA LEU A 490 10.11 -15.93 8.71
C LEU A 490 11.08 -14.91 9.33
N ARG A 491 11.40 -13.85 8.56
CA ARG A 491 12.45 -12.88 8.94
C ARG A 491 12.04 -11.99 10.11
N TYR A 492 10.81 -11.52 10.12
CA TYR A 492 10.32 -10.58 11.13
C TYR A 492 8.97 -11.03 11.68
N ILE A 493 8.82 -11.04 13.02
CA ILE A 493 7.55 -11.33 13.70
C ILE A 493 7.19 -10.13 14.58
N GLY A 494 6.20 -9.36 14.20
CA GLY A 494 5.66 -8.24 14.96
C GLY A 494 4.75 -8.71 16.09
N VAL A 495 5.08 -8.34 17.31
CA VAL A 495 4.39 -8.73 18.55
C VAL A 495 3.81 -7.54 19.31
N GLY A 496 3.64 -6.40 18.64
CA GLY A 496 3.02 -5.19 19.19
C GLY A 496 3.22 -3.98 18.26
N PRO A 497 2.64 -2.80 18.58
CA PRO A 497 2.66 -1.62 17.72
C PRO A 497 3.99 -0.86 17.73
N GLU A 498 4.79 -0.98 18.80
CA GLU A 498 6.02 -0.21 18.96
C GLU A 498 7.17 -0.73 18.06
N PRO A 499 8.07 0.14 17.59
CA PRO A 499 9.17 -0.25 16.71
C PRO A 499 10.00 -1.42 17.24
N ASN A 500 10.26 -1.48 18.54
CA ASN A 500 11.08 -2.52 19.16
C ASN A 500 10.32 -3.82 19.49
N GLN A 501 9.01 -3.89 19.20
CA GLN A 501 8.18 -5.09 19.46
C GLN A 501 8.22 -6.03 18.25
N ILE A 502 9.42 -6.55 17.98
CA ILE A 502 9.69 -7.44 16.85
C ILE A 502 10.69 -8.54 17.23
N ILE A 503 10.45 -9.74 16.76
CA ILE A 503 11.33 -10.91 16.90
C ILE A 503 12.05 -11.13 15.57
N LYS A 504 13.38 -11.39 15.63
CA LYS A 504 14.25 -11.53 14.44
C LYS A 504 15.08 -12.82 14.44
N ASP A 505 14.84 -13.71 15.38
CA ASP A 505 15.59 -14.94 15.60
C ASP A 505 14.71 -16.19 15.44
N ALA A 506 13.71 -16.13 14.56
CA ALA A 506 12.94 -17.31 14.21
C ALA A 506 13.87 -18.40 13.65
N PRO A 507 13.63 -19.68 13.97
CA PRO A 507 14.31 -20.81 13.33
C PRO A 507 14.09 -20.78 11.81
N ASP A 508 14.89 -21.56 11.07
CA ASP A 508 14.63 -21.72 9.64
C ASP A 508 13.27 -22.38 9.39
N VAL A 509 12.79 -22.27 8.16
CA VAL A 509 11.44 -22.71 7.79
C VAL A 509 11.25 -24.22 7.97
N GLU A 510 12.29 -25.03 7.72
CA GLU A 510 12.21 -26.50 7.87
C GLU A 510 12.11 -26.88 9.35
N GLU A 511 12.90 -26.25 10.21
CA GLU A 511 12.85 -26.46 11.65
C GLU A 511 11.48 -26.06 12.22
N LEU A 512 10.92 -24.92 11.76
CA LEU A 512 9.58 -24.48 12.17
C LEU A 512 8.49 -25.46 11.74
N ILE A 513 8.50 -25.91 10.48
CA ILE A 513 7.50 -26.85 9.96
C ILE A 513 7.57 -28.20 10.70
N ASN A 514 8.76 -28.64 11.08
CA ASN A 514 8.96 -29.88 11.83
C ASN A 514 8.33 -29.86 13.23
N LEU A 515 8.01 -28.70 13.79
CA LEU A 515 7.24 -28.63 15.07
C LEU A 515 5.83 -29.22 14.96
N VAL A 516 5.30 -29.36 13.73
CA VAL A 516 3.89 -29.75 13.47
C VAL A 516 3.75 -30.83 12.38
N SER A 517 4.86 -31.41 11.94
CA SER A 517 4.90 -32.50 10.93
C SER A 517 4.70 -33.85 11.54
#